data_6f9a1330b2bbbd2bad6573f23afac2ef
#
_entry.id   6f9a1330b2bbbd2bad6573f23afac2ef
#
_cell.length_a   1.000
_cell.length_b   1.000
_cell.length_c   1.000
_cell.angle_alpha   90.00
_cell.angle_beta   90.00
_cell.angle_gamma   90.00
#
_symmetry.space_group_name_H-M   'P 1'
#
loop_
_entity.id
_entity.type
_entity.pdbx_description
1 polymer ?
#
loop_
_entity_poly.entity_id
_entity_poly.type
_entity_poly.pdbx_seq_one_letter_code
_entity_poly.pdbx_strand_id
1 'polypeptide(L)' 'MEKVIRCRDVGFDCEGVIRAKTEKEALELVAEHAKNEHGLKEVTPEVVEKIKSVMTEE' A
#
# COMPACT_ATOMS: atom_id res chain seq x y z
N MET A 1 -9.62 -15.00 0.76
CA MET A 1 -9.29 -13.96 -0.22
C MET A 1 -8.26 -13.00 0.37
N GLU A 2 -7.29 -12.61 -0.43
CA GLU A 2 -6.23 -11.73 0.02
C GLU A 2 -6.42 -10.32 -0.51
N LYS A 3 -5.94 -9.35 0.24
CA LYS A 3 -5.90 -7.96 -0.22
C LYS A 3 -4.57 -7.75 -0.93
N VAL A 4 -4.63 -7.25 -2.15
CA VAL A 4 -3.44 -7.03 -2.97
C VAL A 4 -3.36 -5.55 -3.34
N ILE A 5 -2.20 -4.97 -3.13
CA ILE A 5 -1.95 -3.58 -3.45
C ILE A 5 -0.69 -3.51 -4.31
N ARG A 6 -0.81 -2.86 -5.44
CA ARG A 6 0.34 -2.64 -6.32
C ARG A 6 0.91 -1.27 -6.02
N CYS A 7 2.17 -1.24 -5.69
CA CYS A 7 2.87 0.01 -5.36
C CYS A 7 2.72 1.06 -6.46
N ARG A 8 2.79 0.63 -7.69
CA ARG A 8 2.60 1.50 -8.85
C ARG A 8 1.27 2.23 -8.83
N ASP A 9 0.22 1.54 -8.43
CA ASP A 9 -1.13 2.11 -8.38
C ASP A 9 -1.31 3.15 -7.29
N VAL A 10 -0.46 3.09 -6.28
CA VAL A 10 -0.49 4.07 -5.18
C VAL A 10 0.16 5.39 -5.61
N GLY A 11 0.96 5.37 -6.66
CA GLY A 11 1.60 6.56 -7.16
C GLY A 11 3.12 6.54 -7.05
N PHE A 12 3.67 5.42 -6.65
CA PHE A 12 5.12 5.25 -6.56
C PHE A 12 5.63 4.59 -7.84
N ASP A 13 6.85 4.91 -8.18
CA ASP A 13 7.50 4.36 -9.36
C ASP A 13 8.23 3.07 -8.99
N CYS A 14 7.46 2.03 -8.70
CA CYS A 14 8.05 0.75 -8.35
C CYS A 14 7.11 -0.39 -8.74
N GLU A 15 7.65 -1.59 -8.89
CA GLU A 15 6.90 -2.76 -9.31
C GLU A 15 6.50 -3.68 -8.16
N GLY A 16 6.67 -3.22 -6.93
CA GLY A 16 6.35 -4.03 -5.76
C GLY A 16 4.87 -4.34 -5.65
N VAL A 17 4.58 -5.52 -5.14
CA VAL A 17 3.20 -5.94 -4.88
C VAL A 17 3.11 -6.38 -3.43
N ILE A 18 2.10 -5.89 -2.73
CA ILE A 18 1.89 -6.19 -1.33
C ILE A 18 0.64 -7.04 -1.20
N ARG A 19 0.77 -8.15 -0.47
CA ARG A 19 -0.35 -9.04 -0.21
C ARG A 19 -0.54 -9.19 1.28
N ALA A 20 -1.79 -9.17 1.72
CA ALA A 20 -2.14 -9.32 3.12
C ALA A 20 -3.50 -10.00 3.26
N LYS A 21 -3.78 -10.52 4.42
CA LYS A 21 -5.04 -11.21 4.67
C LYS A 21 -6.18 -10.23 4.94
N THR A 22 -5.86 -9.09 5.50
CA THR A 22 -6.85 -8.07 5.85
C THR A 22 -6.44 -6.71 5.32
N GLU A 23 -7.40 -5.82 5.23
CA GLU A 23 -7.15 -4.44 4.81
C GLU A 23 -6.17 -3.75 5.76
N LYS A 24 -6.36 -3.92 7.05
CA LYS A 24 -5.50 -3.30 8.05
C LYS A 24 -4.06 -3.76 7.87
N GLU A 25 -3.86 -5.05 7.70
CA GLU A 25 -2.54 -5.63 7.51
C GLU A 25 -1.90 -5.09 6.23
N ALA A 26 -2.70 -5.00 5.16
CA ALA A 26 -2.22 -4.45 3.90
C ALA A 26 -1.77 -3.00 4.05
N LEU A 27 -2.54 -2.20 4.77
CA LEU A 27 -2.19 -0.81 5.03
C LEU A 27 -0.89 -0.68 5.80
N GLU A 28 -0.70 -1.54 6.79
CA GLU A 28 0.54 -1.54 7.57
C GLU A 28 1.75 -1.89 6.73
N LEU A 29 1.60 -2.89 5.86
CA LEU A 29 2.69 -3.30 4.98
C LEU A 29 3.03 -2.21 3.97
N VAL A 30 2.02 -1.56 3.42
CA VAL A 30 2.25 -0.46 2.48
C VAL A 30 2.92 0.71 3.18
N ALA A 31 2.51 1.01 4.41
CA ALA A 31 3.11 2.09 5.18
C ALA A 31 4.59 1.83 5.42
N GLU A 32 4.95 0.61 5.82
CA GLU A 32 6.34 0.24 6.01
C GLU A 32 7.13 0.31 4.72
N HIS A 33 6.55 -0.20 3.63
CA HIS A 33 7.19 -0.17 2.34
C HIS A 33 7.47 1.28 1.91
N ALA A 34 6.49 2.15 2.07
CA ALA A 34 6.64 3.55 1.70
C ALA A 34 7.73 4.25 2.52
N LYS A 35 7.79 3.95 3.81
CA LYS A 35 8.81 4.52 4.68
C LYS A 35 10.22 4.03 4.31
N ASN A 36 10.35 2.74 4.07
CA ASN A 36 11.66 2.13 3.85
C ASN A 36 12.17 2.28 2.42
N GLU A 37 11.28 2.17 1.44
CA GLU A 37 11.69 2.17 0.04
C GLU A 37 11.53 3.54 -0.63
N HIS A 38 10.56 4.31 -0.20
CA HIS A 38 10.25 5.59 -0.83
C HIS A 38 10.51 6.81 0.05
N GLY A 39 11.03 6.59 1.24
CA GLY A 39 11.41 7.69 2.12
C GLY A 39 10.28 8.52 2.70
N LEU A 40 9.07 8.00 2.71
CA LEU A 40 7.94 8.70 3.31
C LEU A 40 8.10 8.75 4.82
N LYS A 41 8.04 9.94 5.39
CA LYS A 41 8.19 10.11 6.83
C LYS A 41 6.95 9.68 7.60
N GLU A 42 5.78 9.86 6.99
CA GLU A 42 4.53 9.42 7.60
C GLU A 42 3.50 9.15 6.52
N VAL A 43 2.53 8.33 6.85
CA VAL A 43 1.43 8.01 5.93
C VAL A 43 0.28 8.96 6.21
N THR A 44 0.00 9.84 5.27
CA THR A 44 -1.07 10.81 5.40
C THR A 44 -2.43 10.18 5.08
N PRO A 45 -3.54 10.79 5.52
CA PRO A 45 -4.87 10.28 5.17
C PRO A 45 -5.10 10.18 3.66
N GLU A 46 -4.50 11.07 2.88
CA GLU A 46 -4.61 11.03 1.43
C GLU A 46 -3.98 9.76 0.86
N VAL A 47 -2.83 9.38 1.39
CA VAL A 47 -2.15 8.16 0.97
C VAL A 47 -2.99 6.94 1.34
N VAL A 48 -3.56 6.95 2.55
CA VAL A 48 -4.41 5.84 3.01
C VAL A 48 -5.61 5.68 2.09
N GLU A 49 -6.26 6.77 1.72
CA GLU A 49 -7.39 6.71 0.81
C GLU A 49 -7.00 6.20 -0.57
N LYS A 50 -5.85 6.62 -1.06
CA LYS A 50 -5.33 6.15 -2.34
C LYS A 50 -5.09 4.65 -2.30
N ILE A 51 -4.48 4.16 -1.21
CA ILE A 51 -4.22 2.75 -1.02
C ILE A 51 -5.52 1.95 -1.05
N LYS A 52 -6.52 2.41 -0.32
CA LYS A 52 -7.81 1.74 -0.27
C LYS A 52 -8.48 1.70 -1.64
N SER A 53 -8.31 2.77 -2.39
CA SER A 53 -8.93 2.90 -3.71
C SER A 53 -8.31 1.92 -4.73
N VAL A 54 -7.05 1.59 -4.59
CA VAL A 54 -6.36 0.69 -5.52
C VAL A 54 -6.22 -0.74 -4.99
N MET A 55 -6.68 -0.98 -3.78
CA MET A 55 -6.64 -2.31 -3.18
C MET A 55 -7.60 -3.25 -3.91
N THR A 56 -7.12 -4.40 -4.30
CA THR A 56 -7.95 -5.41 -4.95
C THR A 56 -8.03 -6.65 -4.07
N GLU A 57 -9.01 -7.46 -4.32
CA GLU A 57 -9.22 -8.70 -3.61
C GLU A 57 -8.99 -9.87 -4.55
N GLU A 58 -8.07 -10.74 -4.18
CA GLU A 58 -7.72 -11.90 -5.02
C GLU A 58 -7.61 -13.19 -4.23
#